data_00d3e789be3173d174cfaa773242980e
#
_entry.id   00d3e789be3173d174cfaa773242980e
#
_cell.length_a   1.000
_cell.length_b   1.000
_cell.length_c   1.000
_cell.angle_alpha   90.00
_cell.angle_beta   90.00
_cell.angle_gamma   90.00
#
_symmetry.space_group_name_H-M   'P 1'
#
loop_
_entity.id
_entity.type
_entity.pdbx_description
1 polymer ?
#
loop_
_entity_poly.entity_id
_entity_poly.type
_entity_poly.pdbx_seq_one_letter_code
_entity_poly.pdbx_strand_id
1 'polypeptide(L)'
;MTDLVSLAVRDFSAALASDAPAPGGGSASAAAGAMGAALLGMVCRLTLGKEKYRESWEELERIASAMDANRDTLLGLVDEDTRAYDAIVAARKLPKESPEEKAARKKAIDEATILATTVPMQTAFFSMEALAKAPVVLEKGNPNCASDAFVAALLLSAALEGALANVRINLPGISDAGLAEGFRSDAEQAAKKAAEAMEKVRALAKAKELAA
;
A
#
# COMPACT_ATOMS: atom_id res chain seq x y z
N MET A 1 20.58 -1.33 10.42
CA MET A 1 19.46 -2.27 10.56
C MET A 1 19.33 -3.01 9.24
N THR A 2 19.04 -4.31 9.24
CA THR A 2 18.75 -5.04 8.00
C THR A 2 17.39 -4.58 7.52
N ASP A 3 17.24 -4.25 6.20
CA ASP A 3 15.97 -3.84 5.65
C ASP A 3 14.95 -4.99 5.73
N LEU A 4 13.73 -4.69 6.13
CA LEU A 4 12.64 -5.68 6.30
C LEU A 4 12.36 -6.44 5.01
N VAL A 5 12.45 -5.75 3.87
CA VAL A 5 12.25 -6.35 2.54
C VAL A 5 13.32 -7.38 2.17
N SER A 6 14.46 -7.38 2.85
CA SER A 6 15.55 -8.36 2.66
C SER A 6 15.35 -9.63 3.50
N LEU A 7 14.38 -9.66 4.40
CA LEU A 7 14.09 -10.82 5.24
C LEU A 7 13.38 -11.91 4.42
N ALA A 8 13.63 -13.16 4.78
CA ALA A 8 12.77 -14.25 4.31
C ALA A 8 11.34 -14.03 4.82
N VAL A 9 10.34 -14.51 4.07
CA VAL A 9 8.91 -14.38 4.46
C VAL A 9 8.65 -14.86 5.89
N ARG A 10 9.33 -15.96 6.29
CA ARG A 10 9.26 -16.49 7.67
C ARG A 10 9.74 -15.46 8.68
N ASP A 11 10.86 -14.81 8.42
CA ASP A 11 11.50 -13.92 9.37
C ASP A 11 10.77 -12.57 9.45
N PHE A 12 10.26 -12.08 8.33
CA PHE A 12 9.36 -10.92 8.30
C PHE A 12 8.06 -11.20 9.09
N SER A 13 7.46 -12.38 8.89
CA SER A 13 6.27 -12.79 9.63
C SER A 13 6.55 -12.91 11.14
N ALA A 14 7.72 -13.42 11.52
CA ALA A 14 8.14 -13.50 12.92
C ALA A 14 8.36 -12.11 13.54
N ALA A 15 8.93 -11.16 12.76
CA ALA A 15 9.10 -9.78 13.21
C ALA A 15 7.73 -9.11 13.47
N LEU A 16 6.74 -9.30 12.59
CA LEU A 16 5.38 -8.81 12.79
C LEU A 16 4.66 -9.43 14.00
N ALA A 17 5.00 -10.68 14.34
CA ALA A 17 4.41 -11.40 15.47
C ALA A 17 5.07 -11.09 16.82
N SER A 18 6.14 -10.28 16.83
CA SER A 18 6.86 -9.95 18.06
C SER A 18 6.10 -8.96 18.93
N ASP A 19 6.59 -8.70 20.14
CA ASP A 19 6.10 -7.66 21.06
C ASP A 19 6.70 -6.27 20.76
N ALA A 20 7.52 -6.15 19.69
CA ALA A 20 8.05 -4.89 19.23
C ALA A 20 6.92 -4.05 18.60
N PRO A 21 6.90 -2.72 18.81
CA PRO A 21 5.86 -1.86 18.29
C PRO A 21 5.97 -1.63 16.76
N ALA A 22 7.11 -1.97 16.16
CA ALA A 22 7.38 -1.95 14.70
C ALA A 22 8.32 -3.14 14.36
N PRO A 23 8.17 -3.75 13.15
CA PRO A 23 7.19 -3.44 12.11
C PRO A 23 5.75 -3.78 12.53
N GLY A 24 4.77 -3.08 11.96
CA GLY A 24 3.36 -3.22 12.25
C GLY A 24 2.47 -3.28 11.03
N GLY A 25 1.21 -2.81 11.20
CA GLY A 25 0.18 -2.87 10.18
C GLY A 25 0.50 -2.07 8.92
N GLY A 26 1.27 -0.98 9.01
CA GLY A 26 1.68 -0.18 7.87
C GLY A 26 2.67 -0.93 6.98
N SER A 27 3.75 -1.48 7.57
CA SER A 27 4.71 -2.32 6.86
C SER A 27 4.05 -3.56 6.24
N ALA A 28 3.12 -4.20 6.97
CA ALA A 28 2.36 -5.35 6.45
C ALA A 28 1.46 -4.95 5.26
N SER A 29 0.82 -3.78 5.33
CA SER A 29 -0.01 -3.25 4.23
C SER A 29 0.82 -2.98 2.98
N ALA A 30 1.99 -2.33 3.12
CA ALA A 30 2.90 -2.07 2.01
C ALA A 30 3.39 -3.38 1.35
N ALA A 31 3.76 -4.38 2.16
CA ALA A 31 4.16 -5.70 1.66
C ALA A 31 3.02 -6.41 0.91
N ALA A 32 1.79 -6.36 1.43
CA ALA A 32 0.62 -6.91 0.75
C ALA A 32 0.37 -6.22 -0.59
N GLY A 33 0.47 -4.89 -0.64
CA GLY A 33 0.35 -4.11 -1.87
C GLY A 33 1.39 -4.49 -2.90
N ALA A 34 2.65 -4.64 -2.49
CA ALA A 34 3.75 -5.06 -3.36
C ALA A 34 3.49 -6.45 -3.98
N MET A 35 3.02 -7.40 -3.18
CA MET A 35 2.65 -8.74 -3.67
C MET A 35 1.48 -8.68 -4.67
N GLY A 36 0.46 -7.83 -4.40
CA GLY A 36 -0.66 -7.62 -5.29
C GLY A 36 -0.22 -7.04 -6.65
N ALA A 37 0.62 -6.02 -6.64
CA ALA A 37 1.20 -5.44 -7.86
C ALA A 37 2.02 -6.48 -8.64
N ALA A 38 2.86 -7.27 -7.94
CA ALA A 38 3.65 -8.33 -8.55
C ALA A 38 2.78 -9.35 -9.28
N LEU A 39 1.68 -9.82 -8.66
CA LEU A 39 0.75 -10.78 -9.28
C LEU A 39 0.06 -10.19 -10.51
N LEU A 40 -0.41 -8.93 -10.49
CA LEU A 40 -0.97 -8.30 -11.68
C LEU A 40 0.04 -8.23 -12.82
N GLY A 41 1.28 -7.83 -12.51
CA GLY A 41 2.39 -7.82 -13.49
C GLY A 41 2.67 -9.22 -14.07
N MET A 42 2.64 -10.25 -13.22
CA MET A 42 2.79 -11.64 -13.64
C MET A 42 1.70 -12.06 -14.63
N VAL A 43 0.43 -11.79 -14.31
CA VAL A 43 -0.71 -12.15 -15.21
C VAL A 43 -0.57 -11.45 -16.56
N CYS A 44 -0.18 -10.16 -16.58
CA CYS A 44 0.10 -9.45 -17.82
C CYS A 44 1.17 -10.18 -18.64
N ARG A 45 2.32 -10.51 -18.05
CA ARG A 45 3.44 -11.21 -18.73
C ARG A 45 3.06 -12.59 -19.23
N LEU A 46 2.25 -13.34 -18.48
CA LEU A 46 1.75 -14.67 -18.89
C LEU A 46 0.68 -14.59 -19.99
N THR A 47 0.24 -13.38 -20.33
CA THR A 47 -0.69 -13.11 -21.44
C THR A 47 0.05 -12.68 -22.69
N LEU A 48 1.12 -11.88 -22.54
CA LEU A 48 1.95 -11.39 -23.64
C LEU A 48 2.56 -12.57 -24.43
N GLY A 49 2.76 -12.39 -25.74
CA GLY A 49 3.31 -13.40 -26.64
C GLY A 49 2.35 -14.52 -27.03
N LYS A 50 1.14 -14.58 -26.48
CA LYS A 50 0.10 -15.54 -26.90
C LYS A 50 -0.80 -14.88 -27.96
N GLU A 51 -0.69 -15.31 -29.22
CA GLU A 51 -1.35 -14.70 -30.37
C GLU A 51 -2.86 -14.44 -30.18
N LYS A 52 -3.55 -15.34 -29.49
CA LYS A 52 -4.99 -15.19 -29.19
C LYS A 52 -5.34 -13.97 -28.32
N TYR A 53 -4.34 -13.31 -27.70
CA TYR A 53 -4.53 -12.10 -26.88
C TYR A 53 -3.84 -10.87 -27.47
N ARG A 54 -3.44 -10.92 -28.76
CA ARG A 54 -2.66 -9.88 -29.43
C ARG A 54 -3.26 -8.49 -29.32
N GLU A 55 -4.57 -8.38 -29.39
CA GLU A 55 -5.28 -7.11 -29.29
C GLU A 55 -5.08 -6.40 -27.92
N SER A 56 -4.75 -7.17 -26.88
CA SER A 56 -4.55 -6.65 -25.52
C SER A 56 -3.09 -6.41 -25.18
N TRP A 57 -2.12 -6.77 -26.03
CA TRP A 57 -0.71 -6.75 -25.68
C TRP A 57 -0.20 -5.36 -25.30
N GLU A 58 -0.47 -4.35 -26.10
CA GLU A 58 0.01 -2.99 -25.85
C GLU A 58 -0.47 -2.44 -24.51
N GLU A 59 -1.73 -2.70 -24.16
CA GLU A 59 -2.31 -2.26 -22.88
C GLU A 59 -1.71 -3.05 -21.71
N LEU A 60 -1.61 -4.37 -21.84
CA LEU A 60 -1.08 -5.23 -20.78
C LEU A 60 0.42 -5.03 -20.56
N GLU A 61 1.19 -4.68 -21.59
CA GLU A 61 2.60 -4.33 -21.47
C GLU A 61 2.80 -3.04 -20.65
N ARG A 62 1.98 -2.01 -20.93
CA ARG A 62 1.98 -0.76 -20.16
C ARG A 62 1.60 -1.04 -18.70
N ILE A 63 0.59 -1.87 -18.47
CA ILE A 63 0.19 -2.25 -17.11
C ILE A 63 1.33 -3.02 -16.42
N ALA A 64 1.96 -3.99 -17.07
CA ALA A 64 3.06 -4.75 -16.48
C ALA A 64 4.20 -3.84 -16.00
N SER A 65 4.60 -2.88 -16.84
CA SER A 65 5.64 -1.90 -16.49
C SER A 65 5.23 -1.01 -15.31
N ALA A 66 3.97 -0.57 -15.27
CA ALA A 66 3.45 0.21 -14.15
C ALA A 66 3.40 -0.61 -12.85
N MET A 67 3.07 -1.90 -12.95
CA MET A 67 3.05 -2.80 -11.78
C MET A 67 4.44 -3.06 -11.20
N ASP A 68 5.48 -3.13 -12.04
CA ASP A 68 6.86 -3.21 -11.54
C ASP A 68 7.25 -1.97 -10.74
N ALA A 69 6.98 -0.78 -11.27
CA ALA A 69 7.26 0.47 -10.57
C ALA A 69 6.48 0.57 -9.25
N ASN A 70 5.19 0.20 -9.25
CA ASN A 70 4.37 0.18 -8.04
C ASN A 70 4.88 -0.82 -7.00
N ARG A 71 5.25 -2.02 -7.42
CA ARG A 71 5.85 -3.03 -6.55
C ARG A 71 7.10 -2.50 -5.87
N ASP A 72 8.02 -1.92 -6.63
CA ASP A 72 9.30 -1.45 -6.10
C ASP A 72 9.10 -0.27 -5.14
N THR A 73 8.16 0.64 -5.44
CA THR A 73 7.79 1.72 -4.52
C THR A 73 7.18 1.16 -3.22
N LEU A 74 6.23 0.25 -3.32
CA LEU A 74 5.57 -0.35 -2.15
C LEU A 74 6.56 -1.16 -1.30
N LEU A 75 7.55 -1.83 -1.89
CA LEU A 75 8.63 -2.47 -1.14
C LEU A 75 9.45 -1.45 -0.34
N GLY A 76 9.79 -0.30 -0.91
CA GLY A 76 10.46 0.77 -0.16
C GLY A 76 9.65 1.27 1.04
N LEU A 77 8.33 1.39 0.87
CA LEU A 77 7.41 1.83 1.92
C LEU A 77 7.31 0.85 3.11
N VAL A 78 7.65 -0.44 2.93
CA VAL A 78 7.71 -1.42 4.04
C VAL A 78 8.70 -0.97 5.10
N ASP A 79 9.90 -0.55 4.69
CA ASP A 79 10.95 -0.10 5.61
C ASP A 79 10.72 1.34 6.08
N GLU A 80 10.17 2.20 5.21
CA GLU A 80 9.89 3.59 5.55
C GLU A 80 8.84 3.72 6.66
N ASP A 81 7.84 2.84 6.70
CA ASP A 81 6.83 2.81 7.76
C ASP A 81 7.47 2.61 9.15
N THR A 82 8.38 1.65 9.27
CA THR A 82 9.12 1.44 10.52
C THR A 82 10.01 2.63 10.85
N ARG A 83 10.72 3.21 9.88
CA ARG A 83 11.55 4.41 10.10
C ARG A 83 10.72 5.62 10.54
N ALA A 84 9.53 5.80 9.98
CA ALA A 84 8.61 6.87 10.37
C ALA A 84 8.12 6.70 11.81
N TYR A 85 7.81 5.47 12.23
CA TYR A 85 7.48 5.16 13.62
C TYR A 85 8.66 5.46 14.56
N ASP A 86 9.88 5.04 14.23
CA ASP A 86 11.07 5.29 15.01
C ASP A 86 11.35 6.79 15.17
N ALA A 87 11.06 7.60 14.14
CA ALA A 87 11.17 9.06 14.22
C ALA A 87 10.21 9.65 15.28
N ILE A 88 8.98 9.15 15.39
CA ILE A 88 8.04 9.56 16.46
C ILE A 88 8.61 9.20 17.84
N VAL A 89 9.12 7.97 17.98
CA VAL A 89 9.73 7.52 19.25
C VAL A 89 10.91 8.39 19.63
N ALA A 90 11.79 8.72 18.69
CA ALA A 90 12.93 9.60 18.89
C ALA A 90 12.49 11.01 19.30
N ALA A 91 11.53 11.61 18.59
CA ALA A 91 10.99 12.93 18.90
C ALA A 91 10.37 13.00 20.31
N ARG A 92 9.68 11.95 20.73
CA ARG A 92 9.09 11.86 22.08
C ARG A 92 10.11 11.78 23.21
N LYS A 93 11.35 11.34 22.92
CA LYS A 93 12.47 11.28 23.90
C LYS A 93 13.24 12.59 24.05
N LEU A 94 12.98 13.60 23.22
CA LEU A 94 13.64 14.90 23.32
C LEU A 94 13.37 15.56 24.68
N PRO A 95 14.32 16.40 25.20
CA PRO A 95 14.17 17.14 26.43
C PRO A 95 12.89 18.01 26.47
N LYS A 96 12.37 18.24 27.66
CA LYS A 96 11.08 18.96 27.88
C LYS A 96 11.07 19.83 29.12
N GLU A 97 12.23 20.20 29.66
CA GLU A 97 12.31 20.95 30.92
C GLU A 97 12.11 22.45 30.66
N SER A 98 12.85 23.06 29.72
CA SER A 98 12.73 24.48 29.40
C SER A 98 11.59 24.76 28.37
N PRO A 99 11.12 26.02 28.28
CA PRO A 99 10.15 26.41 27.24
C PRO A 99 10.66 26.14 25.82
N GLU A 100 11.95 26.38 25.56
CA GLU A 100 12.61 26.17 24.28
C GLU A 100 12.65 24.68 23.93
N GLU A 101 13.00 23.83 24.89
CA GLU A 101 12.99 22.37 24.73
C GLU A 101 11.59 21.84 24.44
N LYS A 102 10.57 22.34 25.16
CA LYS A 102 9.16 21.97 24.89
C LYS A 102 8.73 22.36 23.50
N ALA A 103 9.10 23.56 23.03
CA ALA A 103 8.79 24.02 21.69
C ALA A 103 9.48 23.16 20.61
N ALA A 104 10.77 22.89 20.76
CA ALA A 104 11.54 22.05 19.85
C ALA A 104 10.99 20.61 19.80
N ARG A 105 10.68 20.03 20.97
CA ARG A 105 10.08 18.70 21.06
C ARG A 105 8.72 18.63 20.40
N LYS A 106 7.86 19.63 20.64
CA LYS A 106 6.54 19.70 19.98
C LYS A 106 6.66 19.73 18.48
N LYS A 107 7.56 20.57 17.94
CA LYS A 107 7.82 20.66 16.49
C LYS A 107 8.32 19.32 15.93
N ALA A 108 9.27 18.67 16.59
CA ALA A 108 9.81 17.39 16.16
C ALA A 108 8.72 16.28 16.16
N ILE A 109 7.84 16.26 17.15
CA ILE A 109 6.72 15.31 17.20
C ILE A 109 5.75 15.56 16.05
N ASP A 110 5.43 16.81 15.76
CA ASP A 110 4.52 17.18 14.68
C ASP A 110 5.10 16.77 13.31
N GLU A 111 6.36 17.10 13.03
CA GLU A 111 7.07 16.70 11.82
C GLU A 111 7.11 15.17 11.65
N ALA A 112 7.43 14.43 12.73
CA ALA A 112 7.45 12.98 12.70
C ALA A 112 6.04 12.38 12.51
N THR A 113 4.99 13.00 13.05
CA THR A 113 3.61 12.57 12.87
C THR A 113 3.14 12.80 11.44
N ILE A 114 3.53 13.91 10.81
CA ILE A 114 3.26 14.17 9.39
C ILE A 114 3.92 13.08 8.53
N LEU A 115 5.19 12.74 8.79
CA LEU A 115 5.88 11.66 8.08
C LEU A 115 5.16 10.32 8.25
N ALA A 116 4.82 9.96 9.51
CA ALA A 116 4.12 8.71 9.82
C ALA A 116 2.67 8.66 9.27
N THR A 117 2.13 9.79 8.80
CA THR A 117 0.85 9.86 8.08
C THR A 117 1.08 9.79 6.56
N THR A 118 2.15 10.41 6.07
CA THR A 118 2.49 10.46 4.65
C THR A 118 2.83 9.07 4.10
N VAL A 119 3.62 8.28 4.83
CA VAL A 119 4.04 6.94 4.38
C VAL A 119 2.85 6.00 4.14
N PRO A 120 1.91 5.80 5.08
CA PRO A 120 0.74 4.98 4.80
C PRO A 120 -0.19 5.62 3.75
N MET A 121 -0.24 6.95 3.61
CA MET A 121 -1.00 7.59 2.53
C MET A 121 -0.42 7.24 1.15
N GLN A 122 0.90 7.21 1.01
CA GLN A 122 1.57 6.74 -0.20
C GLN A 122 1.28 5.26 -0.47
N THR A 123 1.32 4.41 0.57
CA THR A 123 0.93 2.99 0.45
C THR A 123 -0.49 2.85 -0.07
N ALA A 124 -1.44 3.62 0.46
CA ALA A 124 -2.83 3.62 -0.01
C ALA A 124 -2.93 4.09 -1.47
N PHE A 125 -2.24 5.16 -1.84
CA PHE A 125 -2.23 5.71 -3.20
C PHE A 125 -1.72 4.69 -4.22
N PHE A 126 -0.54 4.10 -4.01
CA PHE A 126 0.03 3.13 -4.94
C PHE A 126 -0.78 1.83 -5.00
N SER A 127 -1.35 1.40 -3.88
CA SER A 127 -2.27 0.24 -3.87
C SER A 127 -3.56 0.52 -4.66
N MET A 128 -4.13 1.73 -4.56
CA MET A 128 -5.29 2.16 -5.33
C MET A 128 -4.97 2.21 -6.84
N GLU A 129 -3.83 2.81 -7.21
CA GLU A 129 -3.39 2.90 -8.61
C GLU A 129 -3.22 1.52 -9.24
N ALA A 130 -2.63 0.57 -8.51
CA ALA A 130 -2.50 -0.81 -8.95
C ALA A 130 -3.87 -1.51 -9.03
N LEU A 131 -4.73 -1.35 -8.01
CA LEU A 131 -6.05 -1.95 -7.95
C LEU A 131 -6.94 -1.50 -9.11
N ALA A 132 -6.83 -0.24 -9.53
CA ALA A 132 -7.57 0.31 -10.68
C ALA A 132 -7.26 -0.42 -12.00
N LYS A 133 -6.15 -1.15 -12.10
CA LYS A 133 -5.78 -1.96 -13.27
C LYS A 133 -6.32 -3.39 -13.21
N ALA A 134 -6.68 -3.86 -12.01
CA ALA A 134 -7.13 -5.24 -11.82
C ALA A 134 -8.35 -5.65 -12.69
N PRO A 135 -9.39 -4.81 -12.89
CA PRO A 135 -10.50 -5.17 -13.79
C PRO A 135 -10.03 -5.50 -15.20
N VAL A 136 -9.16 -4.67 -15.79
CA VAL A 136 -8.63 -4.88 -17.14
C VAL A 136 -7.82 -6.16 -17.23
N VAL A 137 -6.95 -6.40 -16.24
CA VAL A 137 -6.12 -7.62 -16.20
C VAL A 137 -6.97 -8.87 -16.02
N LEU A 138 -8.02 -8.80 -15.21
CA LEU A 138 -8.96 -9.91 -15.00
C LEU A 138 -9.80 -10.20 -16.25
N GLU A 139 -10.18 -9.16 -16.98
CA GLU A 139 -11.00 -9.27 -18.20
C GLU A 139 -10.18 -9.75 -19.40
N LYS A 140 -9.03 -9.10 -19.67
CA LYS A 140 -8.24 -9.25 -20.90
C LYS A 140 -7.05 -10.19 -20.75
N GLY A 141 -6.67 -10.53 -19.52
CA GLY A 141 -5.56 -11.42 -19.23
C GLY A 141 -5.84 -12.87 -19.56
N ASN A 142 -4.81 -13.71 -19.45
CA ASN A 142 -4.93 -15.15 -19.64
C ASN A 142 -5.95 -15.75 -18.64
N PRO A 143 -7.05 -16.37 -19.08
CA PRO A 143 -8.05 -16.94 -18.18
C PRO A 143 -7.50 -17.97 -17.19
N ASN A 144 -6.41 -18.67 -17.54
CA ASN A 144 -5.77 -19.63 -16.64
C ASN A 144 -5.08 -18.96 -15.44
N CYS A 145 -4.92 -17.63 -15.47
CA CYS A 145 -4.35 -16.82 -14.40
C CYS A 145 -5.41 -15.89 -13.76
N ALA A 146 -6.69 -16.13 -14.02
CA ALA A 146 -7.77 -15.27 -13.52
C ALA A 146 -7.83 -15.28 -11.98
N SER A 147 -7.58 -16.44 -11.35
CA SER A 147 -7.48 -16.54 -9.89
C SER A 147 -6.34 -15.69 -9.32
N ASP A 148 -5.18 -15.65 -9.99
CA ASP A 148 -4.05 -14.82 -9.57
C ASP A 148 -4.38 -13.32 -9.65
N ALA A 149 -5.08 -12.89 -10.72
CA ALA A 149 -5.54 -11.51 -10.85
C ALA A 149 -6.57 -11.14 -9.77
N PHE A 150 -7.45 -12.07 -9.39
CA PHE A 150 -8.40 -11.87 -8.32
C PHE A 150 -7.71 -11.79 -6.95
N VAL A 151 -6.77 -12.69 -6.65
CA VAL A 151 -5.95 -12.64 -5.42
C VAL A 151 -5.17 -11.33 -5.35
N ALA A 152 -4.58 -10.88 -6.47
CA ALA A 152 -3.90 -9.59 -6.55
C ALA A 152 -4.80 -8.43 -6.13
N ALA A 153 -6.04 -8.38 -6.64
CA ALA A 153 -7.00 -7.34 -6.29
C ALA A 153 -7.39 -7.37 -4.80
N LEU A 154 -7.55 -8.56 -4.21
CA LEU A 154 -7.81 -8.71 -2.77
C LEU A 154 -6.64 -8.21 -1.92
N LEU A 155 -5.40 -8.53 -2.29
CA LEU A 155 -4.20 -8.05 -1.59
C LEU A 155 -4.07 -6.53 -1.68
N LEU A 156 -4.33 -5.93 -2.85
CA LEU A 156 -4.29 -4.49 -3.05
C LEU A 156 -5.40 -3.77 -2.27
N SER A 157 -6.60 -4.34 -2.20
CA SER A 157 -7.69 -3.81 -1.37
C SER A 157 -7.34 -3.86 0.12
N ALA A 158 -6.81 -4.97 0.61
CA ALA A 158 -6.38 -5.11 2.00
C ALA A 158 -5.24 -4.14 2.34
N ALA A 159 -4.27 -3.98 1.42
CA ALA A 159 -3.16 -3.03 1.56
C ALA A 159 -3.67 -1.59 1.70
N LEU A 160 -4.59 -1.18 0.82
CA LEU A 160 -5.19 0.14 0.85
C LEU A 160 -5.97 0.37 2.14
N GLU A 161 -6.86 -0.53 2.51
CA GLU A 161 -7.70 -0.39 3.70
C GLU A 161 -6.85 -0.33 4.99
N GLY A 162 -5.83 -1.20 5.10
CA GLY A 162 -4.89 -1.19 6.20
C GLY A 162 -4.07 0.09 6.28
N ALA A 163 -3.57 0.58 5.13
CA ALA A 163 -2.84 1.85 5.05
C ALA A 163 -3.74 3.03 5.45
N LEU A 164 -4.98 3.11 4.97
CA LEU A 164 -5.92 4.16 5.37
C LEU A 164 -6.29 4.12 6.86
N ALA A 165 -6.30 2.93 7.48
CA ALA A 165 -6.46 2.83 8.93
C ALA A 165 -5.28 3.48 9.66
N ASN A 166 -4.03 3.27 9.18
CA ASN A 166 -2.84 3.91 9.72
C ASN A 166 -2.84 5.43 9.49
N VAL A 167 -3.31 5.93 8.36
CA VAL A 167 -3.53 7.37 8.15
C VAL A 167 -4.47 7.91 9.21
N ARG A 168 -5.65 7.30 9.38
CA ARG A 168 -6.70 7.79 10.31
C ARG A 168 -6.24 7.86 11.76
N ILE A 169 -5.46 6.88 12.23
CA ILE A 169 -5.00 6.87 13.62
C ILE A 169 -3.96 7.97 13.89
N ASN A 170 -3.24 8.44 12.87
CA ASN A 170 -2.23 9.49 12.99
C ASN A 170 -2.81 10.91 12.85
N LEU A 171 -3.92 11.10 12.12
CA LEU A 171 -4.53 12.42 11.88
C LEU A 171 -4.71 13.30 13.14
N PRO A 172 -5.17 12.77 14.31
CA PRO A 172 -5.33 13.58 15.51
C PRO A 172 -4.02 14.18 16.05
N GLY A 173 -2.87 13.64 15.65
CA GLY A 173 -1.55 14.10 16.06
C GLY A 173 -0.97 15.23 15.21
N ILE A 174 -1.60 15.58 14.09
CA ILE A 174 -1.16 16.65 13.17
C ILE A 174 -1.71 17.99 13.69
N SER A 175 -0.80 18.93 13.99
CA SER A 175 -1.17 20.25 14.54
C SER A 175 -1.82 21.17 13.50
N ASP A 176 -1.47 21.06 12.23
CA ASP A 176 -2.04 21.81 11.12
C ASP A 176 -3.37 21.18 10.68
N ALA A 177 -4.48 21.86 11.02
CA ALA A 177 -5.82 21.39 10.71
C ALA A 177 -6.10 21.35 9.19
N GLY A 178 -5.48 22.23 8.39
CA GLY A 178 -5.62 22.24 6.94
C GLY A 178 -4.94 21.02 6.31
N LEU A 179 -3.74 20.70 6.78
CA LEU A 179 -3.00 19.51 6.35
C LEU A 179 -3.74 18.21 6.75
N ALA A 180 -4.24 18.14 7.99
CA ALA A 180 -5.01 16.99 8.47
C ALA A 180 -6.28 16.76 7.64
N GLU A 181 -6.98 17.85 7.25
CA GLU A 181 -8.15 17.79 6.38
C GLU A 181 -7.78 17.35 4.96
N GLY A 182 -6.64 17.82 4.43
CA GLY A 182 -6.10 17.35 3.14
C GLY A 182 -5.91 15.83 3.12
N PHE A 183 -5.23 15.28 4.13
CA PHE A 183 -5.07 13.82 4.26
C PHE A 183 -6.41 13.08 4.38
N ARG A 184 -7.39 13.65 5.10
CA ARG A 184 -8.73 13.03 5.23
C ARG A 184 -9.43 12.96 3.87
N SER A 185 -9.44 14.06 3.14
CA SER A 185 -10.03 14.15 1.80
C SER A 185 -9.38 13.17 0.83
N ASP A 186 -8.05 13.10 0.81
CA ASP A 186 -7.31 12.19 -0.05
C ASP A 186 -7.60 10.72 0.30
N ALA A 187 -7.68 10.41 1.60
CA ALA A 187 -8.04 9.08 2.08
C ALA A 187 -9.45 8.65 1.65
N GLU A 188 -10.42 9.56 1.72
CA GLU A 188 -11.80 9.31 1.28
C GLU A 188 -11.88 9.09 -0.23
N GLN A 189 -11.15 9.89 -1.01
CA GLN A 189 -11.08 9.72 -2.47
C GLN A 189 -10.44 8.40 -2.86
N ALA A 190 -9.33 8.01 -2.20
CA ALA A 190 -8.67 6.74 -2.45
C ALA A 190 -9.60 5.56 -2.13
N ALA A 191 -10.29 5.60 -0.97
CA ALA A 191 -11.25 4.57 -0.58
C ALA A 191 -12.40 4.43 -1.59
N LYS A 192 -12.95 5.54 -2.07
CA LYS A 192 -14.04 5.55 -3.07
C LYS A 192 -13.59 4.90 -4.38
N LYS A 193 -12.44 5.32 -4.94
CA LYS A 193 -11.89 4.76 -6.19
C LYS A 193 -11.60 3.27 -6.05
N ALA A 194 -11.07 2.85 -4.90
CA ALA A 194 -10.81 1.43 -4.63
C ALA A 194 -12.10 0.61 -4.55
N ALA A 195 -13.14 1.13 -3.91
CA ALA A 195 -14.45 0.46 -3.85
C ALA A 195 -15.05 0.26 -5.25
N GLU A 196 -15.00 1.29 -6.10
CA GLU A 196 -15.46 1.21 -7.49
C GLU A 196 -14.67 0.16 -8.31
N ALA A 197 -13.35 0.08 -8.10
CA ALA A 197 -12.52 -0.92 -8.76
C ALA A 197 -12.84 -2.34 -8.26
N MET A 198 -12.98 -2.53 -6.94
CA MET A 198 -13.32 -3.82 -6.34
C MET A 198 -14.72 -4.30 -6.72
N GLU A 199 -15.69 -3.41 -6.89
CA GLU A 199 -17.02 -3.76 -7.40
C GLU A 199 -16.91 -4.39 -8.79
N LYS A 200 -16.16 -3.78 -9.71
CA LYS A 200 -15.90 -4.31 -11.06
C LYS A 200 -15.15 -5.65 -10.99
N VAL A 201 -14.13 -5.75 -10.16
CA VAL A 201 -13.37 -7.00 -9.95
C VAL A 201 -14.29 -8.11 -9.47
N ARG A 202 -15.15 -7.86 -8.48
CA ARG A 202 -16.10 -8.87 -7.95
C ARG A 202 -17.12 -9.31 -8.98
N ALA A 203 -17.66 -8.38 -9.78
CA ALA A 203 -18.58 -8.70 -10.87
C ALA A 203 -17.91 -9.61 -11.92
N LEU A 204 -16.68 -9.28 -12.34
CA LEU A 204 -15.91 -10.11 -13.27
C LEU A 204 -15.52 -11.47 -12.68
N ALA A 205 -15.14 -11.51 -11.41
CA ALA A 205 -14.79 -12.74 -10.70
C ALA A 205 -16.00 -13.68 -10.59
N LYS A 206 -17.19 -13.14 -10.29
CA LYS A 206 -18.43 -13.91 -10.27
C LYS A 206 -18.77 -14.48 -11.64
N ALA A 207 -18.65 -13.69 -12.70
CA ALA A 207 -18.87 -14.15 -14.09
C ALA A 207 -17.87 -15.25 -14.52
N LYS A 208 -16.73 -15.35 -13.86
CA LYS A 208 -15.70 -16.39 -14.08
C LYS A 208 -15.75 -17.52 -13.05
N GLU A 209 -16.79 -17.58 -12.21
CA GLU A 209 -16.95 -18.59 -11.12
C GLU A 209 -15.79 -18.60 -10.09
N LEU A 210 -15.10 -17.47 -9.90
CA LEU A 210 -14.00 -17.31 -8.95
C LEU A 210 -14.49 -16.81 -7.57
N ALA A 211 -15.69 -16.29 -7.48
CA ALA A 211 -16.29 -15.76 -6.27
C ALA A 211 -17.79 -16.10 -6.21
N ALA A 212 -18.31 -16.19 -4.97
CA ALA A 212 -19.73 -16.46 -4.72
C ALA A 212 -20.65 -15.27 -5.06
#